data_cda27a3cba33e85e5fbdc8786470b285
#
_entry.id   cda27a3cba33e85e5fbdc8786470b285
#
_cell.length_a   1.000
_cell.length_b   1.000
_cell.length_c   1.000
_cell.angle_alpha   90.00
_cell.angle_beta   90.00
_cell.angle_gamma   90.00
#
_symmetry.space_group_name_H-M   'P 1'
#
loop_
_entity.id
_entity.type
_entity.pdbx_description
1 polymer ?
#
loop_
_entity_poly.entity_id
_entity_poly.type
_entity_poly.pdbx_seq_one_letter_code
_entity_poly.pdbx_strand_id
1 'polypeptide(L)'
;MTRSPGMSQALARSPGLFVSTVLTFMVGALLPPLPGLTLFVGGLGLAAVLCAGGLERPAVRLLGRARVLSEAEAAALAPAIAILRQKGLGPPAVKLYARDGEVGISTGAAGRRSVEVSAGLLKAAQLGQLPADQAAGVIAAAVGRIRLGQTRFDIAAEFWTIPWQLVRAVCVAVAKTVGLFPLTRFAWQIRFVVGAVAMVQAVADGRIAEGVVVAVFIALTYLAPRWLRQWDMRAQDDSDRFVANHELGDALGRFLRRCPPESRTLERIHRLTGPVSRPTLALVLSDRSPRGRE
;
A
#
# COMPACT_ATOMS: atom_id res chain seq x y z
N MET A 1 15.00 10.97 16.55
CA MET A 1 15.66 10.16 15.50
C MET A 1 14.64 9.83 14.42
N THR A 2 14.57 10.65 13.38
CA THR A 2 13.68 10.41 12.21
C THR A 2 14.32 9.34 11.33
N ARG A 3 13.85 8.12 11.47
CA ARG A 3 14.24 7.03 10.55
C ARG A 3 13.81 7.43 9.13
N SER A 4 14.74 7.36 8.18
CA SER A 4 14.43 7.63 6.78
C SER A 4 13.27 6.74 6.32
N PRO A 5 12.27 7.28 5.60
CA PRO A 5 11.07 6.52 5.19
C PRO A 5 11.42 5.25 4.40
N GLY A 6 12.53 5.26 3.65
CA GLY A 6 13.00 4.08 2.91
C GLY A 6 13.45 2.91 3.78
N MET A 7 14.02 3.17 4.96
CA MET A 7 14.50 2.09 5.83
C MET A 7 13.37 1.32 6.50
N SER A 8 12.29 2.01 6.90
CA SER A 8 11.10 1.36 7.47
C SER A 8 10.33 0.55 6.43
N GLN A 9 10.29 1.00 5.19
CA GLN A 9 9.70 0.26 4.07
C GLN A 9 10.51 -1.00 3.74
N ALA A 10 11.83 -0.88 3.65
CA ALA A 10 12.72 -2.00 3.38
C ALA A 10 12.60 -3.09 4.46
N LEU A 11 12.57 -2.70 5.74
CA LEU A 11 12.35 -3.63 6.85
C LEU A 11 10.99 -4.31 6.79
N ALA A 12 9.93 -3.58 6.44
CA ALA A 12 8.59 -4.14 6.33
C ALA A 12 8.46 -5.20 5.23
N ARG A 13 9.20 -5.02 4.12
CA ARG A 13 9.20 -5.94 2.97
C ARG A 13 10.31 -7.00 3.02
N SER A 14 11.27 -6.87 3.94
CA SER A 14 12.43 -7.74 4.02
C SER A 14 12.10 -9.25 4.06
N PRO A 15 11.06 -9.75 4.75
CA PRO A 15 10.77 -11.18 4.75
C PRO A 15 10.37 -11.71 3.38
N GLY A 16 9.51 -10.97 2.65
CA GLY A 16 9.13 -11.35 1.29
C GLY A 16 10.29 -11.32 0.30
N LEU A 17 11.15 -10.31 0.42
CA LEU A 17 12.36 -10.19 -0.38
C LEU A 17 13.34 -11.33 -0.08
N PHE A 18 13.55 -11.64 1.20
CA PHE A 18 14.42 -12.75 1.62
C PHE A 18 13.94 -14.10 1.09
N VAL A 19 12.66 -14.44 1.31
CA VAL A 19 12.11 -15.70 0.82
C VAL A 19 12.18 -15.78 -0.71
N SER A 20 11.87 -14.70 -1.43
CA SER A 20 12.04 -14.67 -2.89
C SER A 20 13.48 -14.87 -3.33
N THR A 21 14.45 -14.28 -2.62
CA THR A 21 15.87 -14.47 -2.92
C THR A 21 16.26 -15.93 -2.76
N VAL A 22 15.86 -16.56 -1.65
CA VAL A 22 16.11 -17.99 -1.41
C VAL A 22 15.45 -18.85 -2.49
N LEU A 23 14.19 -18.58 -2.83
CA LEU A 23 13.49 -19.32 -3.89
C LEU A 23 14.16 -19.15 -5.24
N THR A 24 14.55 -17.93 -5.61
CA THR A 24 15.26 -17.67 -6.88
C THR A 24 16.60 -18.39 -6.90
N PHE A 25 17.33 -18.40 -5.78
CA PHE A 25 18.59 -19.14 -5.66
C PHE A 25 18.36 -20.64 -5.78
N MET A 26 17.37 -21.21 -5.10
CA MET A 26 17.04 -22.64 -5.20
C MET A 26 16.68 -23.04 -6.63
N VAL A 27 15.84 -22.25 -7.30
CA VAL A 27 15.49 -22.50 -8.71
C VAL A 27 16.73 -22.40 -9.59
N GLY A 28 17.59 -21.41 -9.37
CA GLY A 28 18.85 -21.26 -10.08
C GLY A 28 19.80 -22.44 -9.87
N ALA A 29 19.85 -23.00 -8.65
CA ALA A 29 20.69 -24.15 -8.33
C ALA A 29 20.21 -25.48 -8.97
N LEU A 30 18.91 -25.57 -9.32
CA LEU A 30 18.34 -26.71 -10.05
C LEU A 30 18.57 -26.63 -11.56
N LEU A 31 18.97 -25.48 -12.08
CA LEU A 31 19.28 -25.26 -13.48
C LEU A 31 20.77 -25.54 -13.75
N PRO A 32 21.17 -25.79 -15.01
CA PRO A 32 22.58 -25.79 -15.39
C PRO A 32 23.27 -24.48 -14.96
N PRO A 33 24.59 -24.48 -14.70
CA PRO A 33 25.28 -23.36 -14.06
C PRO A 33 25.09 -22.02 -14.78
N LEU A 34 25.20 -21.99 -16.13
CA LEU A 34 25.04 -20.77 -16.91
C LEU A 34 23.62 -20.20 -16.87
N PRO A 35 22.53 -20.96 -17.16
CA PRO A 35 21.15 -20.49 -17.01
C PRO A 35 20.80 -20.07 -15.58
N GLY A 36 21.27 -20.80 -14.56
CA GLY A 36 21.04 -20.47 -13.15
C GLY A 36 21.67 -19.13 -12.77
N LEU A 37 22.92 -18.93 -13.13
CA LEU A 37 23.61 -17.66 -12.89
C LEU A 37 22.95 -16.50 -13.64
N THR A 38 22.57 -16.71 -14.90
CA THR A 38 21.90 -15.68 -15.73
C THR A 38 20.57 -15.27 -15.13
N LEU A 39 19.78 -16.23 -14.63
CA LEU A 39 18.51 -15.98 -13.96
C LEU A 39 18.71 -15.07 -12.72
N PHE A 40 19.69 -15.44 -11.88
CA PHE A 40 19.92 -14.70 -10.64
C PHE A 40 20.52 -13.31 -10.89
N VAL A 41 21.61 -13.23 -11.65
CA VAL A 41 22.30 -11.97 -11.94
C VAL A 41 21.43 -11.06 -12.83
N GLY A 42 20.77 -11.62 -13.83
CA GLY A 42 19.85 -10.88 -14.71
C GLY A 42 18.64 -10.35 -13.94
N GLY A 43 18.06 -11.16 -13.05
CA GLY A 43 16.99 -10.73 -12.16
C GLY A 43 17.44 -9.59 -11.24
N LEU A 44 18.61 -9.70 -10.63
CA LEU A 44 19.17 -8.67 -9.75
C LEU A 44 19.47 -7.38 -10.54
N GLY A 45 20.02 -7.49 -11.74
CA GLY A 45 20.26 -6.36 -12.64
C GLY A 45 18.96 -5.65 -13.02
N LEU A 46 17.91 -6.41 -13.36
CA LEU A 46 16.61 -5.84 -13.67
C LEU A 46 15.99 -5.16 -12.44
N ALA A 47 16.09 -5.75 -11.26
CA ALA A 47 15.64 -5.13 -10.01
C ALA A 47 16.39 -3.81 -9.75
N ALA A 48 17.71 -3.76 -10.00
CA ALA A 48 18.51 -2.54 -9.87
C ALA A 48 18.07 -1.45 -10.86
N VAL A 49 17.79 -1.80 -12.12
CA VAL A 49 17.25 -0.88 -13.14
C VAL A 49 15.88 -0.34 -12.69
N LEU A 50 15.00 -1.18 -12.16
CA LEU A 50 13.71 -0.76 -11.63
C LEU A 50 13.86 0.16 -10.40
N CYS A 51 14.82 -0.12 -9.51
CA CYS A 51 15.16 0.77 -8.38
C CYS A 51 15.66 2.14 -8.86
N ALA A 52 16.41 2.18 -9.95
CA ALA A 52 16.86 3.42 -10.57
C ALA A 52 15.73 4.21 -11.25
N GLY A 53 14.54 3.60 -11.44
CA GLY A 53 13.39 4.18 -12.14
C GLY A 53 13.41 3.94 -13.66
N GLY A 54 14.29 3.05 -14.13
CA GLY A 54 14.26 2.52 -15.48
C GLY A 54 13.07 1.58 -15.67
N LEU A 55 12.55 1.50 -16.88
CA LEU A 55 11.46 0.59 -17.27
C LEU A 55 10.18 0.74 -16.41
N GLU A 56 9.97 1.88 -15.72
CA GLU A 56 8.79 2.11 -14.87
C GLU A 56 7.47 1.90 -15.65
N ARG A 57 7.38 2.41 -16.89
CA ARG A 57 6.17 2.29 -17.71
C ARG A 57 5.77 0.84 -18.03
N PRO A 58 6.66 -0.01 -18.60
CA PRO A 58 6.32 -1.39 -18.84
C PRO A 58 6.09 -2.17 -17.55
N ALA A 59 6.83 -1.87 -16.49
CA ALA A 59 6.67 -2.53 -15.19
C ALA A 59 5.29 -2.24 -14.57
N VAL A 60 4.83 -0.99 -14.54
CA VAL A 60 3.49 -0.63 -14.04
C VAL A 60 2.40 -1.32 -14.86
N ARG A 61 2.56 -1.42 -16.18
CA ARG A 61 1.59 -2.12 -17.03
C ARG A 61 1.53 -3.62 -16.76
N LEU A 62 2.70 -4.26 -16.61
CA LEU A 62 2.78 -5.71 -16.43
C LEU A 62 2.45 -6.13 -15.00
N LEU A 63 3.06 -5.49 -14.01
CA LEU A 63 2.90 -5.85 -12.59
C LEU A 63 1.60 -5.28 -12.01
N GLY A 64 1.31 -4.00 -12.24
CA GLY A 64 0.11 -3.32 -11.75
C GLY A 64 -1.15 -3.64 -12.56
N ARG A 65 -1.04 -4.40 -13.69
CA ARG A 65 -2.15 -4.61 -14.64
C ARG A 65 -2.81 -3.30 -15.04
N ALA A 66 -1.99 -2.26 -15.16
CA ALA A 66 -2.46 -0.92 -15.44
C ALA A 66 -2.37 -0.62 -16.93
N ARG A 67 -3.40 -0.01 -17.48
CA ARG A 67 -3.47 0.45 -18.88
C ARG A 67 -3.44 1.97 -18.96
N VAL A 68 -3.18 2.48 -20.12
CA VAL A 68 -3.32 3.92 -20.39
C VAL A 68 -4.83 4.26 -20.36
N LEU A 69 -5.16 5.44 -19.81
CA LEU A 69 -6.52 5.94 -19.84
C LEU A 69 -7.01 6.09 -21.28
N SER A 70 -8.25 5.71 -21.52
CA SER A 70 -8.94 6.04 -22.78
C SER A 70 -9.24 7.55 -22.85
N GLU A 71 -9.53 8.06 -24.06
CA GLU A 71 -9.90 9.45 -24.23
C GLU A 71 -11.13 9.85 -23.40
N ALA A 72 -12.14 8.99 -23.35
CA ALA A 72 -13.35 9.22 -22.55
C ALA A 72 -13.03 9.28 -21.03
N GLU A 73 -12.15 8.41 -20.54
CA GLU A 73 -11.72 8.40 -19.14
C GLU A 73 -10.87 9.63 -18.81
N ALA A 74 -9.98 10.02 -19.73
CA ALA A 74 -9.18 11.23 -19.60
C ALA A 74 -10.05 12.49 -19.61
N ALA A 75 -11.06 12.54 -20.48
CA ALA A 75 -12.04 13.62 -20.52
C ALA A 75 -12.86 13.71 -19.22
N ALA A 76 -13.31 12.58 -18.67
CA ALA A 76 -14.04 12.55 -17.40
C ALA A 76 -13.19 13.03 -16.21
N LEU A 77 -11.88 12.78 -16.23
CA LEU A 77 -10.96 13.27 -15.20
C LEU A 77 -10.41 14.68 -15.47
N ALA A 78 -10.67 15.27 -16.65
CA ALA A 78 -10.12 16.57 -17.03
C ALA A 78 -10.37 17.69 -16.00
N PRO A 79 -11.56 17.82 -15.38
CA PRO A 79 -11.82 18.82 -14.36
C PRO A 79 -10.96 18.60 -13.10
N ALA A 80 -10.80 17.35 -12.66
CA ALA A 80 -9.95 17.02 -11.51
C ALA A 80 -8.46 17.25 -11.82
N ILE A 81 -8.03 16.93 -13.05
CA ILE A 81 -6.66 17.19 -13.52
C ILE A 81 -6.39 18.70 -13.60
N ALA A 82 -7.37 19.51 -13.99
CA ALA A 82 -7.22 20.97 -14.01
C ALA A 82 -6.94 21.52 -12.59
N ILE A 83 -7.68 21.06 -11.58
CA ILE A 83 -7.46 21.41 -10.18
C ILE A 83 -6.05 20.99 -9.72
N LEU A 84 -5.64 19.77 -10.05
CA LEU A 84 -4.30 19.26 -9.73
C LEU A 84 -3.18 20.07 -10.40
N ARG A 85 -3.38 20.50 -11.66
CA ARG A 85 -2.43 21.36 -12.38
C ARG A 85 -2.27 22.72 -11.73
N GLN A 86 -3.36 23.35 -11.31
CA GLN A 86 -3.33 24.63 -10.58
C GLN A 86 -2.51 24.52 -9.29
N LYS A 87 -2.52 23.34 -8.64
CA LYS A 87 -1.75 23.08 -7.41
C LYS A 87 -0.35 22.50 -7.71
N GLY A 88 0.08 22.41 -8.97
CA GLY A 88 1.39 21.83 -9.35
C GLY A 88 1.51 20.32 -9.14
N LEU A 89 0.40 19.62 -8.98
CA LEU A 89 0.34 18.18 -8.70
C LEU A 89 -0.05 17.32 -9.92
N GLY A 90 -0.43 17.95 -11.02
CA GLY A 90 -0.91 17.26 -12.21
C GLY A 90 0.16 16.88 -13.22
N PRO A 91 -0.24 16.28 -14.36
CA PRO A 91 0.63 16.08 -15.50
C PRO A 91 1.27 17.39 -15.99
N PRO A 92 2.53 17.40 -16.47
CA PRO A 92 3.34 16.24 -16.87
C PRO A 92 4.16 15.58 -15.74
N ALA A 93 4.16 16.10 -14.52
CA ALA A 93 4.98 15.59 -13.42
C ALA A 93 4.57 14.16 -13.01
N VAL A 94 3.30 13.81 -13.18
CA VAL A 94 2.73 12.49 -12.85
C VAL A 94 2.01 11.93 -14.07
N LYS A 95 2.02 10.62 -14.24
CA LYS A 95 1.28 9.89 -15.28
C LYS A 95 0.15 9.11 -14.63
N LEU A 96 -1.03 9.22 -15.22
CA LEU A 96 -2.21 8.51 -14.77
C LEU A 96 -2.39 7.22 -15.59
N TYR A 97 -2.66 6.12 -14.90
CA TYR A 97 -2.96 4.82 -15.48
C TYR A 97 -4.27 4.32 -14.92
N ALA A 98 -5.07 3.63 -15.73
CA ALA A 98 -6.26 2.93 -15.29
C ALA A 98 -5.87 1.54 -14.79
N ARG A 99 -6.33 1.17 -13.59
CA ARG A 99 -6.17 -0.17 -13.03
C ARG A 99 -7.48 -0.93 -13.14
N ASP A 100 -7.45 -2.05 -13.86
CA ASP A 100 -8.60 -2.90 -14.04
C ASP A 100 -8.80 -3.84 -12.84
N GLY A 101 -10.06 -4.21 -12.58
CA GLY A 101 -10.41 -5.22 -11.56
C GLY A 101 -10.72 -4.68 -10.17
N GLU A 102 -10.50 -3.42 -9.87
CA GLU A 102 -10.84 -2.81 -8.58
C GLU A 102 -12.15 -2.00 -8.68
N VAL A 103 -13.21 -2.52 -8.06
CA VAL A 103 -14.57 -1.93 -8.14
C VAL A 103 -14.70 -0.69 -7.24
N GLY A 104 -13.89 -0.59 -6.20
CA GLY A 104 -13.91 0.54 -5.27
C GLY A 104 -13.31 1.82 -5.86
N ILE A 105 -13.69 2.97 -5.30
CA ILE A 105 -13.06 4.25 -5.63
C ILE A 105 -11.75 4.35 -4.86
N SER A 106 -10.65 4.13 -5.55
CA SER A 106 -9.31 4.14 -4.97
C SER A 106 -8.27 4.69 -5.96
N THR A 107 -7.13 5.11 -5.43
CA THR A 107 -5.94 5.44 -6.21
C THR A 107 -4.72 4.78 -5.60
N GLY A 108 -3.88 4.24 -6.46
CA GLY A 108 -2.56 3.71 -6.11
C GLY A 108 -1.47 4.66 -6.56
N ALA A 109 -0.32 4.57 -5.91
CA ALA A 109 0.89 5.23 -6.34
C ALA A 109 1.94 4.15 -6.61
N ALA A 110 2.57 4.18 -7.76
CA ALA A 110 3.58 3.21 -8.16
C ALA A 110 4.81 3.91 -8.73
N GLY A 111 6.00 3.47 -8.30
CA GLY A 111 7.26 4.03 -8.77
C GLY A 111 7.45 5.50 -8.42
N ARG A 112 8.00 6.26 -9.36
CA ARG A 112 8.38 7.66 -9.16
C ARG A 112 7.40 8.67 -9.76
N ARG A 113 6.58 8.27 -10.73
CA ARG A 113 5.73 9.19 -11.51
C ARG A 113 4.39 8.60 -11.90
N SER A 114 4.07 7.38 -11.48
CA SER A 114 2.87 6.67 -11.93
C SER A 114 1.81 6.66 -10.84
N VAL A 115 0.62 7.13 -11.18
CA VAL A 115 -0.57 7.06 -10.35
C VAL A 115 -1.55 6.11 -11.03
N GLU A 116 -1.98 5.10 -10.30
CA GLU A 116 -2.99 4.15 -10.72
C GLU A 116 -4.36 4.62 -10.22
N VAL A 117 -5.32 4.67 -11.12
CA VAL A 117 -6.70 5.08 -10.84
C VAL A 117 -7.58 3.84 -11.02
N SER A 118 -8.36 3.49 -10.01
CA SER A 118 -9.25 2.33 -10.08
C SER A 118 -10.37 2.51 -11.11
N ALA A 119 -10.85 1.41 -11.67
CA ALA A 119 -12.01 1.40 -12.57
C ALA A 119 -13.25 2.00 -11.88
N GLY A 120 -13.42 1.79 -10.57
CA GLY A 120 -14.51 2.39 -9.79
C GLY A 120 -14.45 3.92 -9.76
N LEU A 121 -13.26 4.52 -9.59
CA LEU A 121 -13.09 5.97 -9.62
C LEU A 121 -13.40 6.52 -11.02
N LEU A 122 -12.89 5.88 -12.07
CA LEU A 122 -13.14 6.27 -13.46
C LEU A 122 -14.62 6.26 -13.78
N LYS A 123 -15.32 5.18 -13.43
CA LYS A 123 -16.76 5.04 -13.63
C LYS A 123 -17.54 6.09 -12.84
N ALA A 124 -17.18 6.35 -11.59
CA ALA A 124 -17.84 7.39 -10.78
C ALA A 124 -17.63 8.80 -11.35
N ALA A 125 -16.45 9.08 -11.91
CA ALA A 125 -16.17 10.34 -12.60
C ALA A 125 -16.97 10.47 -13.90
N GLN A 126 -17.03 9.41 -14.72
CA GLN A 126 -17.82 9.40 -15.97
C GLN A 126 -19.32 9.60 -15.73
N LEU A 127 -19.84 9.01 -14.65
CA LEU A 127 -21.26 9.15 -14.28
C LEU A 127 -21.56 10.46 -13.52
N GLY A 128 -20.58 11.33 -13.29
CA GLY A 128 -20.76 12.57 -12.52
C GLY A 128 -21.05 12.34 -11.03
N GLN A 129 -20.89 11.11 -10.53
CA GLN A 129 -21.16 10.76 -9.13
C GLN A 129 -20.04 11.22 -8.18
N LEU A 130 -18.85 11.47 -8.72
CA LEU A 130 -17.70 11.96 -7.96
C LEU A 130 -17.38 13.40 -8.39
N PRO A 131 -17.59 14.41 -7.51
CA PRO A 131 -17.18 15.78 -7.78
C PRO A 131 -15.69 15.90 -8.10
N ALA A 132 -15.35 16.81 -9.00
CA ALA A 132 -13.98 16.98 -9.50
C ALA A 132 -12.95 17.30 -8.40
N ASP A 133 -13.36 18.09 -7.41
CA ASP A 133 -12.53 18.42 -6.25
C ASP A 133 -12.23 17.19 -5.39
N GLN A 134 -13.23 16.32 -5.19
CA GLN A 134 -13.04 15.07 -4.44
C GLN A 134 -12.15 14.10 -5.21
N ALA A 135 -12.35 13.95 -6.52
CA ALA A 135 -11.46 13.16 -7.37
C ALA A 135 -10.02 13.69 -7.32
N ALA A 136 -9.85 15.01 -7.38
CA ALA A 136 -8.55 15.66 -7.24
C ALA A 136 -7.92 15.38 -5.87
N GLY A 137 -8.68 15.43 -4.78
CA GLY A 137 -8.21 15.10 -3.43
C GLY A 137 -7.71 13.66 -3.31
N VAL A 138 -8.46 12.70 -3.87
CA VAL A 138 -8.07 11.28 -3.87
C VAL A 138 -6.82 11.05 -4.71
N ILE A 139 -6.71 11.67 -5.90
CA ILE A 139 -5.50 11.58 -6.75
C ILE A 139 -4.32 12.28 -6.08
N ALA A 140 -4.53 13.44 -5.45
CA ALA A 140 -3.49 14.17 -4.72
C ALA A 140 -2.86 13.33 -3.59
N ALA A 141 -3.64 12.47 -2.93
CA ALA A 141 -3.11 11.56 -1.92
C ALA A 141 -2.09 10.57 -2.51
N ALA A 142 -2.37 10.01 -3.70
CA ALA A 142 -1.41 9.16 -4.40
C ALA A 142 -0.17 9.95 -4.87
N VAL A 143 -0.36 11.17 -5.37
CA VAL A 143 0.75 12.06 -5.75
C VAL A 143 1.61 12.40 -4.53
N GLY A 144 1.00 12.62 -3.37
CA GLY A 144 1.71 12.85 -2.11
C GLY A 144 2.65 11.71 -1.77
N ARG A 145 2.21 10.47 -1.88
CA ARG A 145 3.06 9.27 -1.66
C ARG A 145 4.26 9.23 -2.62
N ILE A 146 4.06 9.60 -3.88
CA ILE A 146 5.16 9.69 -4.87
C ILE A 146 6.15 10.79 -4.48
N ARG A 147 5.65 11.99 -4.17
CA ARG A 147 6.48 13.16 -3.83
C ARG A 147 7.29 12.94 -2.56
N LEU A 148 6.72 12.23 -1.58
CA LEU A 148 7.39 11.83 -0.35
C LEU A 148 8.37 10.64 -0.54
N GLY A 149 8.49 10.12 -1.76
CA GLY A 149 9.41 9.02 -2.09
C GLY A 149 9.00 7.66 -1.52
N GLN A 150 7.77 7.52 -1.04
CA GLN A 150 7.29 6.31 -0.38
C GLN A 150 7.11 5.13 -1.33
N THR A 151 6.99 5.39 -2.64
CA THR A 151 6.73 4.38 -3.67
C THR A 151 7.93 4.09 -4.56
N ARG A 152 9.06 4.72 -4.28
CA ARG A 152 10.26 4.67 -5.14
C ARG A 152 10.75 3.25 -5.43
N PHE A 153 10.65 2.35 -4.45
CA PHE A 153 11.14 0.98 -4.54
C PHE A 153 10.02 -0.05 -4.69
N ASP A 154 8.75 0.39 -4.79
CA ASP A 154 7.60 -0.50 -4.81
C ASP A 154 7.64 -1.47 -5.99
N ILE A 155 7.90 -0.95 -7.19
CA ILE A 155 7.94 -1.74 -8.42
C ILE A 155 9.06 -2.79 -8.38
N ALA A 156 10.24 -2.41 -7.92
CA ALA A 156 11.37 -3.34 -7.81
C ALA A 156 11.10 -4.42 -6.76
N ALA A 157 10.52 -4.05 -5.62
CA ALA A 157 10.14 -4.99 -4.58
C ALA A 157 9.02 -5.93 -5.06
N GLU A 158 8.04 -5.42 -5.78
CA GLU A 158 6.97 -6.22 -6.36
C GLU A 158 7.53 -7.22 -7.39
N PHE A 159 8.38 -6.77 -8.29
CA PHE A 159 9.09 -7.64 -9.24
C PHE A 159 9.87 -8.73 -8.52
N TRP A 160 10.70 -8.37 -7.52
CA TRP A 160 11.53 -9.35 -6.81
C TRP A 160 10.72 -10.34 -5.99
N THR A 161 9.53 -9.97 -5.55
CA THR A 161 8.64 -10.86 -4.77
C THR A 161 7.75 -11.76 -5.64
N ILE A 162 7.82 -11.70 -6.97
CA ILE A 162 7.04 -12.57 -7.88
C ILE A 162 7.20 -14.07 -7.54
N PRO A 163 8.41 -14.63 -7.35
CA PRO A 163 8.56 -16.05 -7.02
C PRO A 163 7.79 -16.44 -5.76
N TRP A 164 7.86 -15.61 -4.72
CA TRP A 164 7.11 -15.83 -3.48
C TRP A 164 5.59 -15.72 -3.69
N GLN A 165 5.14 -14.73 -4.45
CA GLN A 165 3.73 -14.55 -4.76
C GLN A 165 3.18 -15.75 -5.54
N LEU A 166 3.96 -16.31 -6.48
CA LEU A 166 3.59 -17.50 -7.24
C LEU A 166 3.43 -18.72 -6.31
N VAL A 167 4.43 -19.00 -5.47
CA VAL A 167 4.36 -20.09 -4.48
C VAL A 167 3.13 -19.92 -3.58
N ARG A 168 2.92 -18.72 -3.08
CA ARG A 168 1.75 -18.43 -2.24
C ARG A 168 0.44 -18.65 -2.99
N ALA A 169 0.34 -18.23 -4.26
CA ALA A 169 -0.84 -18.42 -5.09
C ALA A 169 -1.13 -19.91 -5.32
N VAL A 170 -0.10 -20.70 -5.63
CA VAL A 170 -0.21 -22.16 -5.77
C VAL A 170 -0.65 -22.80 -4.44
N CYS A 171 -0.03 -22.45 -3.32
CA CYS A 171 -0.44 -22.98 -2.02
C CYS A 171 -1.89 -22.64 -1.68
N VAL A 172 -2.35 -21.43 -1.96
CA VAL A 172 -3.74 -21.04 -1.75
C VAL A 172 -4.69 -21.78 -2.69
N ALA A 173 -4.31 -21.97 -3.96
CA ALA A 173 -5.11 -22.71 -4.92
C ALA A 173 -5.26 -24.19 -4.50
N VAL A 174 -4.15 -24.83 -4.14
CA VAL A 174 -4.14 -26.21 -3.62
C VAL A 174 -4.98 -26.31 -2.34
N ALA A 175 -4.82 -25.38 -1.39
CA ALA A 175 -5.58 -25.38 -0.14
C ALA A 175 -7.10 -25.24 -0.38
N LYS A 176 -7.50 -24.46 -1.38
CA LYS A 176 -8.92 -24.31 -1.77
C LYS A 176 -9.46 -25.57 -2.42
N THR A 177 -8.65 -26.23 -3.29
CA THR A 177 -9.09 -27.42 -4.06
C THR A 177 -9.23 -28.66 -3.16
N VAL A 178 -8.34 -28.81 -2.18
CA VAL A 178 -8.29 -30.01 -1.31
C VAL A 178 -9.13 -29.83 -0.03
N GLY A 179 -9.86 -28.73 0.14
CA GLY A 179 -10.65 -28.47 1.36
C GLY A 179 -9.81 -28.31 2.63
N LEU A 180 -8.49 -28.16 2.50
CA LEU A 180 -7.53 -28.05 3.61
C LEU A 180 -7.51 -26.65 4.28
N PHE A 181 -8.45 -25.79 3.92
CA PHE A 181 -8.47 -24.42 4.44
C PHE A 181 -8.49 -24.34 6.00
N PRO A 182 -9.24 -25.20 6.72
CA PRO A 182 -9.19 -25.24 8.17
C PRO A 182 -7.81 -25.69 8.70
N LEU A 183 -7.22 -26.70 8.04
CA LEU A 183 -5.90 -27.24 8.44
C LEU A 183 -4.76 -26.26 8.15
N THR A 184 -4.80 -25.54 7.04
CA THR A 184 -3.80 -24.51 6.74
C THR A 184 -3.89 -23.34 7.72
N ARG A 185 -5.09 -22.95 8.12
CA ARG A 185 -5.30 -21.93 9.15
C ARG A 185 -4.77 -22.40 10.50
N PHE A 186 -5.06 -23.65 10.87
CA PHE A 186 -4.52 -24.26 12.09
C PHE A 186 -3.00 -24.36 12.04
N ALA A 187 -2.41 -24.91 10.97
CA ALA A 187 -0.97 -24.98 10.78
C ALA A 187 -0.31 -23.59 10.85
N TRP A 188 -0.96 -22.58 10.31
CA TRP A 188 -0.47 -21.20 10.42
C TRP A 188 -0.53 -20.66 11.85
N GLN A 189 -1.51 -21.05 12.64
CA GLN A 189 -1.61 -20.68 14.05
C GLN A 189 -0.56 -21.36 14.93
N ILE A 190 -0.29 -22.66 14.69
CA ILE A 190 0.67 -23.45 15.48
C ILE A 190 2.14 -23.28 15.02
N ARG A 191 2.39 -22.46 13.98
CA ARG A 191 3.75 -22.26 13.46
C ARG A 191 4.78 -21.85 14.54
N PHE A 192 4.33 -21.15 15.58
CA PHE A 192 5.18 -20.81 16.73
C PHE A 192 5.62 -22.08 17.48
N VAL A 193 4.69 -22.99 17.75
CA VAL A 193 4.98 -24.24 18.44
C VAL A 193 5.93 -25.10 17.62
N VAL A 194 5.65 -25.26 16.32
CA VAL A 194 6.52 -26.01 15.40
C VAL A 194 7.91 -25.41 15.36
N GLY A 195 8.01 -24.10 15.32
CA GLY A 195 9.31 -23.43 15.32
C GLY A 195 10.04 -23.52 16.65
N ALA A 196 9.33 -23.45 17.77
CA ALA A 196 9.95 -23.66 19.08
C ALA A 196 10.50 -25.09 19.22
N VAL A 197 9.75 -26.09 18.77
CA VAL A 197 10.22 -27.50 18.75
C VAL A 197 11.45 -27.65 17.84
N ALA A 198 11.40 -27.09 16.61
CA ALA A 198 12.53 -27.14 15.69
C ALA A 198 13.79 -26.46 16.26
N MET A 199 13.60 -25.34 16.97
CA MET A 199 14.71 -24.65 17.64
C MET A 199 15.32 -25.49 18.77
N VAL A 200 14.47 -26.11 19.61
CA VAL A 200 14.93 -26.98 20.69
C VAL A 200 15.71 -28.18 20.14
N GLN A 201 15.19 -28.82 19.08
CA GLN A 201 15.86 -29.92 18.39
C GLN A 201 17.21 -29.49 17.80
N ALA A 202 17.26 -28.35 17.10
CA ALA A 202 18.52 -27.85 16.55
C ALA A 202 19.58 -27.56 17.62
N VAL A 203 19.16 -27.05 18.78
CA VAL A 203 20.06 -26.84 19.92
C VAL A 203 20.53 -28.19 20.52
N ALA A 204 19.62 -29.13 20.69
CA ALA A 204 19.93 -30.46 21.20
C ALA A 204 20.94 -31.24 20.31
N ASP A 205 20.81 -31.05 18.98
CA ASP A 205 21.71 -31.64 17.98
C ASP A 205 23.03 -30.86 17.80
N GLY A 206 23.27 -29.79 18.58
CA GLY A 206 24.45 -28.92 18.46
C GLY A 206 24.44 -28.00 17.24
N ARG A 207 23.35 -27.94 16.49
CA ARG A 207 23.17 -27.10 15.26
C ARG A 207 22.61 -25.72 15.59
N ILE A 208 23.28 -25.00 16.50
CA ILE A 208 22.81 -23.70 17.03
C ILE A 208 22.54 -22.68 15.93
N ALA A 209 23.39 -22.63 14.88
CA ALA A 209 23.22 -21.71 13.78
C ALA A 209 21.87 -21.91 13.03
N GLU A 210 21.47 -23.16 12.79
CA GLU A 210 20.20 -23.50 12.16
C GLU A 210 19.02 -23.12 13.07
N GLY A 211 19.13 -23.38 14.38
CA GLY A 211 18.12 -22.95 15.36
C GLY A 211 17.91 -21.44 15.37
N VAL A 212 18.99 -20.65 15.30
CA VAL A 212 18.92 -19.18 15.21
C VAL A 212 18.24 -18.75 13.92
N VAL A 213 18.56 -19.35 12.76
CA VAL A 213 17.93 -19.04 11.48
C VAL A 213 16.42 -19.30 11.55
N VAL A 214 16.00 -20.44 12.09
CA VAL A 214 14.59 -20.78 12.28
C VAL A 214 13.89 -19.77 13.20
N ALA A 215 14.51 -19.44 14.33
CA ALA A 215 13.95 -18.46 15.27
C ALA A 215 13.77 -17.07 14.63
N VAL A 216 14.77 -16.58 13.87
CA VAL A 216 14.70 -15.31 13.14
C VAL A 216 13.60 -15.36 12.09
N PHE A 217 13.49 -16.46 11.33
CA PHE A 217 12.46 -16.61 10.32
C PHE A 217 11.05 -16.54 10.93
N ILE A 218 10.83 -17.24 12.03
CA ILE A 218 9.54 -17.21 12.74
C ILE A 218 9.25 -15.82 13.28
N ALA A 219 10.21 -15.19 13.96
CA ALA A 219 10.07 -13.82 14.45
C ALA A 219 9.68 -12.85 13.33
N LEU A 220 10.31 -12.95 12.16
CA LEU A 220 10.01 -12.14 10.99
C LEU A 220 8.57 -12.38 10.49
N THR A 221 8.05 -13.60 10.52
CA THR A 221 6.67 -13.88 10.10
C THR A 221 5.60 -13.20 10.98
N TYR A 222 5.93 -12.91 12.25
CA TYR A 222 5.06 -12.16 13.17
C TYR A 222 5.28 -10.66 13.12
N LEU A 223 6.52 -10.22 12.99
CA LEU A 223 6.88 -8.81 13.02
C LEU A 223 6.57 -8.09 11.69
N ALA A 224 6.77 -8.77 10.56
CA ALA A 224 6.57 -8.17 9.25
C ALA A 224 5.15 -7.62 9.01
N PRO A 225 4.05 -8.34 9.35
CA PRO A 225 2.71 -7.78 9.18
C PRO A 225 2.45 -6.56 10.06
N ARG A 226 3.07 -6.51 11.25
CA ARG A 226 2.97 -5.35 12.16
C ARG A 226 3.73 -4.16 11.60
N TRP A 227 4.94 -4.37 11.09
CA TRP A 227 5.75 -3.31 10.48
C TRP A 227 5.12 -2.77 9.20
N LEU A 228 4.56 -3.64 8.36
CA LEU A 228 3.82 -3.24 7.16
C LEU A 228 2.63 -2.34 7.52
N ARG A 229 1.81 -2.76 8.48
CA ARG A 229 0.67 -1.95 8.93
C ARG A 229 1.10 -0.60 9.50
N GLN A 230 2.14 -0.57 10.33
CA GLN A 230 2.68 0.68 10.87
C GLN A 230 3.23 1.59 9.78
N TRP A 231 3.91 1.00 8.79
CA TRP A 231 4.42 1.75 7.65
C TRP A 231 3.27 2.32 6.82
N ASP A 232 2.27 1.51 6.48
CA ASP A 232 1.09 1.95 5.73
C ASP A 232 0.32 3.06 6.46
N MET A 233 0.19 2.97 7.78
CA MET A 233 -0.42 4.02 8.59
C MET A 233 0.34 5.34 8.48
N ARG A 234 1.66 5.31 8.65
CA ARG A 234 2.50 6.51 8.54
C ARG A 234 2.48 7.09 7.14
N ALA A 235 2.63 6.25 6.13
CA ALA A 235 2.58 6.66 4.73
C ALA A 235 1.25 7.33 4.37
N GLN A 236 0.16 6.83 4.93
CA GLN A 236 -1.16 7.42 4.76
C GLN A 236 -1.30 8.76 5.48
N ASP A 237 -0.80 8.85 6.73
CA ASP A 237 -0.81 10.09 7.52
C ASP A 237 0.02 11.20 6.84
N ASP A 238 1.19 10.86 6.33
CA ASP A 238 2.04 11.81 5.59
C ASP A 238 1.38 12.26 4.28
N SER A 239 0.72 11.32 3.58
CA SER A 239 -0.05 11.62 2.37
C SER A 239 -1.23 12.56 2.67
N ASP A 240 -1.96 12.32 3.77
CA ASP A 240 -3.09 13.17 4.19
C ASP A 240 -2.60 14.59 4.55
N ARG A 241 -1.46 14.71 5.25
CA ARG A 241 -0.83 16.01 5.52
C ARG A 241 -0.42 16.73 4.24
N PHE A 242 0.14 15.97 3.29
CA PHE A 242 0.49 16.52 1.98
C PHE A 242 -0.73 17.10 1.26
N VAL A 243 -1.85 16.39 1.25
CA VAL A 243 -3.11 16.84 0.65
C VAL A 243 -3.66 18.08 1.36
N ALA A 244 -3.61 18.10 2.70
CA ALA A 244 -4.03 19.26 3.49
C ALA A 244 -3.19 20.50 3.19
N ASN A 245 -1.86 20.36 3.09
CA ASN A 245 -0.95 21.46 2.75
C ASN A 245 -1.16 22.04 1.35
N HIS A 246 -1.83 21.30 0.44
CA HIS A 246 -2.20 21.76 -0.89
C HIS A 246 -3.66 22.20 -0.99
N GLU A 247 -4.33 22.45 0.14
CA GLU A 247 -5.73 22.92 0.23
C GLU A 247 -6.75 21.95 -0.40
N LEU A 248 -6.43 20.66 -0.46
CA LEU A 248 -7.33 19.61 -0.94
C LEU A 248 -7.83 18.72 0.22
N GLY A 249 -7.48 19.04 1.47
CA GLY A 249 -7.86 18.29 2.66
C GLY A 249 -9.36 18.18 2.84
N ASP A 250 -10.09 19.31 2.69
CA ASP A 250 -11.55 19.32 2.82
C ASP A 250 -12.24 18.50 1.73
N ALA A 251 -11.72 18.55 0.50
CA ALA A 251 -12.25 17.76 -0.61
C ALA A 251 -12.07 16.25 -0.37
N LEU A 252 -10.86 15.84 0.08
CA LEU A 252 -10.60 14.47 0.49
C LEU A 252 -11.46 14.07 1.70
N GLY A 253 -11.64 14.95 2.68
CA GLY A 253 -12.51 14.72 3.83
C GLY A 253 -13.97 14.50 3.45
N ARG A 254 -14.51 15.29 2.51
CA ARG A 254 -15.86 15.08 1.95
C ARG A 254 -16.00 13.74 1.25
N PHE A 255 -14.99 13.34 0.50
CA PHE A 255 -14.97 12.01 -0.12
C PHE A 255 -14.99 10.90 0.93
N LEU A 256 -14.12 10.98 1.93
CA LEU A 256 -14.01 9.95 2.98
C LEU A 256 -15.31 9.79 3.79
N ARG A 257 -16.11 10.84 3.95
CA ARG A 257 -17.43 10.76 4.60
C ARG A 257 -18.45 9.92 3.83
N ARG A 258 -18.23 9.68 2.54
CA ARG A 258 -19.06 8.79 1.71
C ARG A 258 -18.62 7.34 1.76
N CYS A 259 -17.41 7.10 2.27
CA CYS A 259 -16.88 5.76 2.47
C CYS A 259 -17.48 5.10 3.74
N PRO A 260 -17.46 3.77 3.84
CA PRO A 260 -17.89 3.07 5.05
C PRO A 260 -17.19 3.65 6.30
N PRO A 261 -17.92 3.86 7.40
CA PRO A 261 -17.38 4.47 8.61
C PRO A 261 -16.52 3.50 9.41
N GLU A 262 -15.35 3.18 8.89
CA GLU A 262 -14.34 2.47 9.66
C GLU A 262 -13.66 3.44 10.63
N SER A 263 -13.21 2.95 11.79
CA SER A 263 -12.53 3.75 12.81
C SER A 263 -11.37 4.56 12.24
N ARG A 264 -10.64 3.97 11.32
CA ARG A 264 -9.52 4.60 10.62
C ARG A 264 -9.96 5.72 9.66
N THR A 265 -11.06 5.52 8.95
CA THR A 265 -11.65 6.54 8.07
C THR A 265 -12.10 7.76 8.87
N LEU A 266 -12.72 7.55 10.03
CA LEU A 266 -13.15 8.62 10.92
C LEU A 266 -11.95 9.42 11.48
N GLU A 267 -10.88 8.74 11.86
CA GLU A 267 -9.65 9.39 12.32
C GLU A 267 -8.99 10.25 11.24
N ARG A 268 -8.98 9.76 10.00
CA ARG A 268 -8.49 10.52 8.83
C ARG A 268 -9.34 11.78 8.57
N ILE A 269 -10.65 11.64 8.59
CA ILE A 269 -11.58 12.77 8.42
C ILE A 269 -11.29 13.82 9.48
N HIS A 270 -11.16 13.42 10.75
CA HIS A 270 -10.87 14.34 11.85
C HIS A 270 -9.55 15.11 11.63
N ARG A 271 -8.52 14.44 11.13
CA ARG A 271 -7.23 15.09 10.84
C ARG A 271 -7.27 16.03 9.63
N LEU A 272 -8.03 15.69 8.60
CA LEU A 272 -8.10 16.47 7.36
C LEU A 272 -8.96 17.73 7.49
N THR A 273 -10.03 17.65 8.27
CA THR A 273 -10.97 18.77 8.42
C THR A 273 -10.68 19.64 9.65
N GLY A 274 -9.63 19.31 10.41
CA GLY A 274 -9.34 19.94 11.69
C GLY A 274 -10.39 19.57 12.75
N PRO A 275 -10.26 20.08 13.97
CA PRO A 275 -11.34 19.95 14.92
C PRO A 275 -12.56 20.61 14.26
N VAL A 276 -13.56 19.81 13.89
CA VAL A 276 -14.89 20.34 13.62
C VAL A 276 -15.15 21.23 14.82
N SER A 277 -15.20 22.54 14.61
CA SER A 277 -15.65 23.46 15.66
C SER A 277 -16.93 22.84 16.14
N ARG A 278 -16.89 22.14 17.28
CA ARG A 278 -18.10 21.68 17.91
C ARG A 278 -18.92 22.94 17.93
N PRO A 279 -20.13 22.96 17.34
CA PRO A 279 -20.97 24.12 17.54
C PRO A 279 -20.94 24.29 19.05
N THR A 280 -20.36 25.39 19.49
CA THR A 280 -20.37 25.74 20.89
C THR A 280 -21.85 25.70 21.17
N LEU A 281 -22.30 24.66 21.87
CA LEU A 281 -23.62 24.65 22.48
C LEU A 281 -23.48 25.86 23.42
N ALA A 282 -23.77 27.03 22.88
CA ALA A 282 -24.04 28.19 23.67
C ALA A 282 -25.18 27.70 24.56
N LEU A 283 -24.80 27.32 25.76
CA LEU A 283 -25.71 27.15 26.88
C LEU A 283 -26.45 28.49 26.90
N VAL A 284 -27.60 28.51 26.21
CA VAL A 284 -28.62 29.51 26.45
C VAL A 284 -29.09 29.19 27.86
N LEU A 285 -28.30 29.61 28.83
CA LEU A 285 -28.77 29.83 30.16
C LEU A 285 -29.86 30.91 29.96
N SER A 286 -31.09 30.41 29.73
CA SER A 286 -32.26 31.24 29.80
C SER A 286 -32.21 31.89 31.19
N ASP A 287 -31.93 33.17 31.17
CA ASP A 287 -32.03 34.08 32.28
C ASP A 287 -33.50 34.05 32.74
N ARG A 288 -33.84 33.11 33.60
CA ARG A 288 -35.07 33.10 34.41
C ARG A 288 -34.82 34.09 35.54
N SER A 289 -34.92 35.36 35.20
CA SER A 289 -35.16 36.40 36.19
C SER A 289 -36.37 36.01 37.01
N PRO A 290 -36.25 35.85 38.34
CA PRO A 290 -37.40 35.64 39.18
C PRO A 290 -38.16 36.96 39.30
N ARG A 291 -39.32 37.08 38.59
CA ARG A 291 -40.24 38.18 38.83
C ARG A 291 -40.70 38.08 40.28
N GLY A 292 -40.35 39.15 41.02
CA GLY A 292 -40.77 39.35 42.40
C GLY A 292 -42.30 39.32 42.56
N ARG A 293 -42.66 38.71 43.63
CA ARG A 293 -44.00 38.89 44.22
C ARG A 293 -44.00 40.18 44.97
N GLU A 294 -44.87 41.07 44.62
CA GLU A 294 -45.62 41.97 45.52
C GLU A 294 -47.11 41.71 45.33
#